data_97b65be323eb40dddd9c0cffa8f09a13
#
_entry.id   97b65be323eb40dddd9c0cffa8f09a13
#
_cell.length_a   1.000
_cell.length_b   1.000
_cell.length_c   1.000
_cell.angle_alpha   90.00
_cell.angle_beta   90.00
_cell.angle_gamma   90.00
#
_symmetry.space_group_name_H-M   'P 1'
#
loop_
_entity.id
_entity.type
_entity.pdbx_description
1 polymer ?
#
loop_
_entity_poly.entity_id
_entity_poly.type
_entity_poly.pdbx_seq_one_letter_code
_entity_poly.pdbx_strand_id
1 'polypeptide(L)' 'NVDRERIENYLFKLTYDLIVGVVEEKSKGLNITEEDKKFIADFYKYGFVGIMLEWIREGMKRKY' A
#
# COMPACT_ATOMS: atom_id res chain seq x y z
N ASN A 1 0.21 -20.94 -1.84
CA ASN A 1 0.42 -21.22 -0.44
C ASN A 1 -0.49 -20.34 0.41
N VAL A 2 -1.28 -20.97 1.28
CA VAL A 2 -2.30 -20.27 2.07
C VAL A 2 -1.66 -19.27 3.04
N ASP A 3 -0.56 -19.63 3.65
CA ASP A 3 0.11 -18.76 4.62
C ASP A 3 0.68 -17.52 3.93
N ARG A 4 1.23 -17.72 2.75
CA ARG A 4 1.76 -16.60 1.96
C ARG A 4 0.64 -15.64 1.55
N GLU A 5 -0.50 -16.19 1.13
CA GLU A 5 -1.65 -15.37 0.78
C GLU A 5 -2.16 -14.55 1.97
N ARG A 6 -2.18 -15.14 3.14
CA ARG A 6 -2.58 -14.43 4.35
C ARG A 6 -1.65 -13.27 4.66
N ILE A 7 -0.34 -13.51 4.53
CA ILE A 7 0.65 -12.47 4.78
C ILE A 7 0.49 -11.34 3.76
N GLU A 8 0.34 -11.69 2.49
CA GLU A 8 0.16 -10.69 1.44
C GLU A 8 -1.11 -9.86 1.68
N ASN A 9 -2.21 -10.52 2.01
CA ASN A 9 -3.47 -9.83 2.27
C ASN A 9 -3.36 -8.92 3.49
N TYR A 10 -2.68 -9.38 4.52
CA TYR A 10 -2.46 -8.58 5.72
C TYR A 10 -1.63 -7.33 5.39
N LEU A 11 -0.56 -7.50 4.63
CA LEU A 11 0.29 -6.38 4.22
C LEU A 11 -0.48 -5.38 3.38
N PHE A 12 -1.29 -5.86 2.43
CA PHE A 12 -2.10 -4.97 1.62
C PHE A 12 -3.09 -4.17 2.47
N LYS A 13 -3.77 -4.85 3.39
CA LYS A 13 -4.74 -4.19 4.24
C LYS A 13 -4.09 -3.14 5.13
N LEU A 14 -2.99 -3.51 5.78
CA LEU A 14 -2.28 -2.61 6.68
C LEU A 14 -1.75 -1.39 5.93
N THR A 15 -1.14 -1.63 4.79
CA THR A 15 -0.59 -0.56 3.96
C THR A 15 -1.69 0.35 3.45
N TYR A 16 -2.80 -0.25 2.99
CA TYR A 16 -3.93 0.53 2.49
C TYR A 16 -4.49 1.45 3.59
N ASP A 17 -4.69 0.91 4.78
CA ASP A 17 -5.23 1.69 5.88
C ASP A 17 -4.33 2.88 6.23
N LEU A 18 -3.01 2.67 6.23
CA LEU A 18 -2.06 3.74 6.49
C LEU A 18 -2.09 4.80 5.39
N ILE A 19 -2.13 4.37 4.14
CA ILE A 19 -2.13 5.29 3.01
C ILE A 19 -3.42 6.10 2.98
N VAL A 20 -4.56 5.46 3.23
CA VAL A 20 -5.84 6.16 3.29
C VAL A 20 -5.78 7.26 4.35
N GLY A 21 -5.22 6.96 5.51
CA GLY A 21 -5.07 7.95 6.56
C GLY A 21 -4.24 9.15 6.14
N VAL A 22 -3.12 8.87 5.45
CA VAL A 22 -2.25 9.95 4.96
C VAL A 22 -2.96 10.76 3.87
N VAL A 23 -3.63 10.09 2.95
CA VAL A 23 -4.35 10.77 1.87
C VAL A 23 -5.46 11.66 2.43
N GLU A 24 -6.22 11.17 3.41
CA GLU A 24 -7.25 11.97 4.04
C GLU A 24 -6.67 13.21 4.71
N GLU A 25 -5.58 13.05 5.42
CA GLU A 25 -4.94 14.18 6.10
C GLU A 25 -4.42 15.21 5.11
N LYS A 26 -3.73 14.76 4.07
CA LYS A 26 -3.15 15.65 3.08
C LYS A 26 -4.18 16.27 2.14
N SER A 27 -5.37 15.67 2.07
CA SER A 27 -6.44 16.18 1.21
C SER A 27 -7.33 17.21 1.88
N LYS A 28 -7.14 17.47 3.15
CA LYS A 28 -7.94 18.46 3.87
C LYS A 28 -7.79 19.83 3.21
N GLY A 29 -8.91 20.45 2.93
CA GLY A 29 -8.91 21.75 2.28
C GLY A 29 -8.71 21.72 0.78
N LEU A 30 -8.53 20.54 0.20
CA LEU A 30 -8.38 20.36 -1.24
C LEU A 30 -9.67 19.80 -1.82
N ASN A 31 -9.91 20.13 -3.09
CA ASN A 31 -11.11 19.67 -3.78
C ASN A 31 -10.83 18.34 -4.51
N ILE A 32 -10.60 17.30 -3.70
CA ILE A 32 -10.31 15.96 -4.20
C ILE A 32 -11.49 15.05 -3.90
N THR A 33 -11.96 14.31 -4.90
CA THR A 33 -13.10 13.41 -4.75
C THR A 33 -12.69 12.16 -3.97
N GLU A 34 -13.69 11.48 -3.40
CA GLU A 34 -13.45 10.20 -2.74
C GLU A 34 -12.89 9.16 -3.70
N GLU A 35 -13.35 9.18 -4.95
CA GLU A 35 -12.84 8.28 -5.97
C GLU A 35 -11.36 8.50 -6.24
N ASP A 36 -10.94 9.77 -6.32
CA ASP A 36 -9.53 10.10 -6.51
C ASP A 36 -8.70 9.66 -5.33
N LYS A 37 -9.20 9.83 -4.12
CA LYS A 37 -8.49 9.40 -2.90
C LYS A 37 -8.28 7.89 -2.91
N LYS A 38 -9.31 7.14 -3.32
CA LYS A 38 -9.22 5.70 -3.41
C LYS A 38 -8.19 5.28 -4.46
N PHE A 39 -8.18 5.93 -5.60
CA PHE A 39 -7.20 5.65 -6.65
C PHE A 39 -5.77 5.86 -6.15
N ILE A 40 -5.53 6.98 -5.49
CA ILE A 40 -4.20 7.28 -4.95
C ILE A 40 -3.79 6.23 -3.91
N ALA A 41 -4.70 5.87 -3.02
CA ALA A 41 -4.41 4.87 -2.00
C ALA A 41 -4.09 3.51 -2.63
N ASP A 42 -4.86 3.11 -3.63
CA ASP A 42 -4.63 1.84 -4.33
C ASP A 42 -3.29 1.86 -5.06
N PHE A 43 -2.97 2.95 -5.70
CA PHE A 43 -1.71 3.08 -6.44
C PHE A 43 -0.51 2.87 -5.50
N TYR A 44 -0.51 3.57 -4.38
CA TYR A 44 0.60 3.46 -3.44
C TYR A 44 0.61 2.11 -2.73
N LYS A 45 -0.55 1.55 -2.45
CA LYS A 45 -0.64 0.23 -1.84
C LYS A 45 0.04 -0.82 -2.71
N TYR A 46 -0.34 -0.90 -3.97
CA TYR A 46 0.22 -1.90 -4.86
C TYR A 46 1.70 -1.66 -5.13
N GLY A 47 2.09 -0.39 -5.28
CA GLY A 47 3.50 -0.05 -5.48
C GLY A 47 4.35 -0.43 -4.28
N PHE A 48 3.93 -0.04 -3.10
CA PHE A 48 4.69 -0.28 -1.87
C PHE A 48 4.79 -1.77 -1.55
N VAL A 49 3.65 -2.46 -1.53
CA VAL A 49 3.64 -3.88 -1.18
C VAL A 49 4.33 -4.69 -2.27
N GLY A 50 4.15 -4.33 -3.52
CA GLY A 50 4.82 -5.02 -4.62
C GLY A 50 6.34 -4.97 -4.49
N ILE A 51 6.88 -3.80 -4.19
CA ILE A 51 8.33 -3.64 -4.00
C ILE A 51 8.80 -4.46 -2.80
N MET A 52 8.04 -4.42 -1.71
CA MET A 52 8.39 -5.16 -0.51
C MET A 52 8.41 -6.67 -0.76
N LEU A 53 7.39 -7.19 -1.46
CA LEU A 53 7.31 -8.60 -1.76
C LEU A 53 8.43 -9.04 -2.69
N GLU A 54 8.78 -8.21 -3.65
CA GLU A 54 9.89 -8.51 -4.56
C GLU A 54 11.20 -8.56 -3.78
N TRP A 55 11.41 -7.62 -2.88
CA TRP A 55 12.60 -7.60 -2.04
C TRP A 55 12.70 -8.88 -1.18
N ILE A 56 11.60 -9.30 -0.61
CA ILE A 56 11.57 -10.54 0.18
C ILE A 56 11.89 -11.75 -0.71
N ARG A 57 11.32 -11.78 -1.90
CA ARG A 57 11.53 -12.87 -2.84
C ARG A 57 13.00 -12.97 -3.25
N GLU A 58 13.69 -11.84 -3.31
CA GLU A 58 15.11 -11.80 -3.67
C GLU A 58 16.02 -12.07 -2.47
N GLY A 59 15.47 -12.47 -1.33
CA GLY A 59 16.24 -12.79 -0.14
C GLY A 59 16.74 -11.58 0.61
N MET A 60 16.07 -10.44 0.44
CA MET A 60 16.38 -9.19 1.17
C MET A 60 17.78 -8.67 0.85
N LYS A 61 18.24 -8.89 -0.37
CA LYS A 61 19.60 -8.52 -0.75
C LYS A 61 19.77 -7.05 -1.09
N ARG A 62 18.69 -6.37 -1.49
CA ARG A 62 18.76 -4.94 -1.80
C ARG A 62 18.43 -4.11 -0.57
N LYS A 63 19.02 -2.93 -0.53
CA LYS A 63 18.64 -1.92 0.45
C LYS A 63 17.70 -0.92 -0.22
N TYR A 64 16.64 -0.61 0.48
CA TYR A 64 15.69 0.41 0.01
C TYR A 64 15.63 1.60 0.94
#